data_6f9f091f81dddf3da4c07339404af188
#
_entry.id   6f9f091f81dddf3da4c07339404af188
#
_cell.length_a   1.000
_cell.length_b   1.000
_cell.length_c   1.000
_cell.angle_alpha   90.00
_cell.angle_beta   90.00
_cell.angle_gamma   90.00
#
_symmetry.space_group_name_H-M   'P 1'
#
loop_
_entity.id
_entity.type
_entity.pdbx_description
1 polymer ?
#
loop_
_entity_poly.entity_id
_entity_poly.type
_entity_poly.pdbx_seq_one_letter_code
_entity_poly.pdbx_strand_id
1 'polypeptide(L)'
;MRTILPGGEPFFFLGNSGIGCLLLHGLTSAPQEMRGLGEYLAARGHTVLGLRLPAHATRPRAMLHTHWEDWLAAAEDGYHLLENNVRQVIVLGLSLGGAIGLLLASSRPVVGVVAMSTPYEVPPQPRLRFLKALLQPLALLGRVIPFLPKPPPMDYRDREAARNHLTYPVMPVRAITETARLLAVMRARLAEVRVPVLLMHSIHDGGVSPANARSIYEQLGSAQKQLLWLENSGHVLTVEPAHRQVYESAAGFVERWSQPAREGLGEPDEGAATRPRRRASLGR
;
A
#
# COMPACT_ATOMS: atom_id res chain seq x y z
N MET A 1 26.59 8.67 -5.63
CA MET A 1 26.26 7.70 -4.57
C MET A 1 24.83 7.19 -4.81
N ARG A 2 24.56 5.89 -4.98
CA ARG A 2 23.19 5.40 -5.11
C ARG A 2 22.51 5.52 -3.76
N THR A 3 21.43 6.29 -3.68
CA THR A 3 20.62 6.45 -2.47
C THR A 3 19.53 5.38 -2.36
N ILE A 4 19.06 4.86 -3.49
CA ILE A 4 18.07 3.77 -3.58
C ILE A 4 18.78 2.45 -3.86
N LEU A 5 18.39 1.39 -3.16
CA LEU A 5 18.88 0.04 -3.40
C LEU A 5 18.40 -0.45 -4.76
N PRO A 6 19.22 -1.21 -5.53
CA PRO A 6 18.80 -1.78 -6.80
C PRO A 6 17.53 -2.63 -6.66
N GLY A 7 16.55 -2.43 -7.53
CA GLY A 7 15.22 -3.07 -7.45
C GLY A 7 14.24 -2.36 -6.50
N GLY A 8 14.70 -1.35 -5.76
CA GLY A 8 13.87 -0.56 -4.85
C GLY A 8 13.28 0.70 -5.46
N GLU A 9 13.50 0.94 -6.74
CA GLU A 9 12.99 2.10 -7.46
C GLU A 9 11.46 2.04 -7.60
N PRO A 10 10.76 3.20 -7.56
CA PRO A 10 9.36 3.25 -7.96
C PRO A 10 9.24 2.86 -9.44
N PHE A 11 8.05 2.45 -9.87
CA PHE A 11 7.78 2.15 -11.26
C PHE A 11 6.47 2.77 -11.73
N PHE A 12 6.41 3.09 -13.02
CA PHE A 12 5.23 3.64 -13.65
C PHE A 12 5.02 2.96 -15.00
N PHE A 13 3.80 2.48 -15.24
CA PHE A 13 3.37 1.91 -16.50
C PHE A 13 2.17 2.70 -16.99
N LEU A 14 2.30 3.33 -18.15
CA LEU A 14 1.20 4.05 -18.78
C LEU A 14 0.25 3.07 -19.45
N GLY A 15 -1.04 3.23 -19.19
CA GLY A 15 -2.13 2.47 -19.82
C GLY A 15 -3.16 3.40 -20.47
N ASN A 16 -4.14 2.82 -21.13
CA ASN A 16 -5.16 3.55 -21.88
C ASN A 16 -6.60 3.28 -21.40
N SER A 17 -6.80 2.43 -20.38
CA SER A 17 -8.12 2.12 -19.85
C SER A 17 -8.80 3.30 -19.13
N GLY A 18 -8.05 4.34 -18.79
CA GLY A 18 -8.50 5.43 -17.94
C GLY A 18 -8.60 5.07 -16.45
N ILE A 19 -8.05 3.91 -16.05
CA ILE A 19 -7.98 3.45 -14.66
C ILE A 19 -6.55 3.54 -14.18
N GLY A 20 -6.33 4.17 -13.02
CA GLY A 20 -5.07 4.23 -12.31
C GLY A 20 -5.04 3.26 -11.13
N CYS A 21 -3.99 2.47 -11.06
CA CYS A 21 -3.71 1.55 -9.94
C CYS A 21 -2.54 2.09 -9.14
N LEU A 22 -2.79 2.57 -7.92
CA LEU A 22 -1.75 2.96 -6.97
C LEU A 22 -1.33 1.76 -6.14
N LEU A 23 -0.09 1.30 -6.29
CA LEU A 23 0.46 0.14 -5.61
C LEU A 23 1.37 0.55 -4.46
N LEU A 24 1.08 0.06 -3.24
CA LEU A 24 1.77 0.39 -2.00
C LEU A 24 2.35 -0.87 -1.36
N HIS A 25 3.66 -0.86 -1.13
CA HIS A 25 4.41 -1.99 -0.56
C HIS A 25 4.38 -2.01 0.98
N GLY A 26 4.91 -3.08 1.58
CA GLY A 26 4.96 -3.31 3.02
C GLY A 26 6.10 -2.60 3.76
N LEU A 27 6.04 -2.66 5.08
CA LEU A 27 7.06 -2.09 5.97
C LEU A 27 8.42 -2.76 5.77
N THR A 28 9.48 -1.96 5.73
CA THR A 28 10.88 -2.36 5.49
C THR A 28 11.16 -2.99 4.12
N SER A 29 10.16 -3.11 3.26
CA SER A 29 10.23 -3.69 1.92
C SER A 29 10.45 -2.62 0.83
N ALA A 30 10.11 -2.93 -0.41
CA ALA A 30 10.34 -2.09 -1.57
C ALA A 30 9.22 -2.27 -2.62
N PRO A 31 9.09 -1.35 -3.59
CA PRO A 31 8.16 -1.49 -4.71
C PRO A 31 8.30 -2.81 -5.48
N GLN A 32 9.47 -3.45 -5.42
CA GLN A 32 9.75 -4.75 -6.02
C GLN A 32 8.66 -5.80 -5.71
N GLU A 33 8.19 -5.88 -4.45
CA GLU A 33 7.20 -6.89 -4.07
C GLU A 33 5.82 -6.68 -4.73
N MET A 34 5.56 -5.49 -5.23
CA MET A 34 4.31 -5.13 -5.94
C MET A 34 4.48 -5.10 -7.47
N ARG A 35 5.73 -5.23 -7.97
CA ARG A 35 6.02 -5.04 -9.39
C ARG A 35 5.31 -6.07 -10.28
N GLY A 36 5.33 -7.35 -9.93
CA GLY A 36 4.67 -8.40 -10.72
C GLY A 36 3.16 -8.18 -10.84
N LEU A 37 2.50 -7.77 -9.74
CA LEU A 37 1.10 -7.34 -9.79
C LEU A 37 0.93 -6.11 -10.68
N GLY A 38 1.86 -5.14 -10.59
CA GLY A 38 1.84 -3.95 -11.42
C GLY A 38 1.94 -4.26 -12.91
N GLU A 39 2.86 -5.13 -13.31
CA GLU A 39 3.02 -5.60 -14.70
C GLU A 39 1.78 -6.35 -15.19
N TYR A 40 1.16 -7.16 -14.33
CA TYR A 40 -0.06 -7.89 -14.63
C TYR A 40 -1.26 -6.96 -14.90
N LEU A 41 -1.40 -5.88 -14.12
CA LEU A 41 -2.43 -4.86 -14.32
C LEU A 41 -2.14 -3.97 -15.54
N ALA A 42 -0.87 -3.61 -15.76
CA ALA A 42 -0.45 -2.84 -16.93
C ALA A 42 -0.71 -3.59 -18.25
N ALA A 43 -0.48 -4.91 -18.28
CA ALA A 43 -0.80 -5.76 -19.42
C ALA A 43 -2.32 -5.79 -19.76
N ARG A 44 -3.18 -5.36 -18.84
CA ARG A 44 -4.63 -5.15 -19.02
C ARG A 44 -5.01 -3.73 -19.42
N GLY A 45 -4.03 -2.90 -19.71
CA GLY A 45 -4.22 -1.52 -20.15
C GLY A 45 -4.42 -0.51 -19.00
N HIS A 46 -4.22 -0.90 -17.74
CA HIS A 46 -4.32 0.05 -16.63
C HIS A 46 -3.05 0.88 -16.49
N THR A 47 -3.18 2.16 -16.12
CA THR A 47 -2.05 2.98 -15.69
C THR A 47 -1.66 2.57 -14.27
N VAL A 48 -0.39 2.26 -14.04
CA VAL A 48 0.07 1.72 -12.76
C VAL A 48 1.21 2.55 -12.20
N LEU A 49 1.08 2.96 -10.94
CA LEU A 49 2.13 3.60 -10.17
C LEU A 49 2.50 2.73 -8.97
N GLY A 50 3.68 2.11 -9.00
CA GLY A 50 4.28 1.45 -7.85
C GLY A 50 5.12 2.44 -7.06
N LEU A 51 4.57 2.92 -5.96
CA LEU A 51 5.18 3.96 -5.15
C LEU A 51 6.26 3.39 -4.22
N ARG A 52 7.39 4.09 -4.08
CA ARG A 52 8.36 3.83 -3.02
C ARG A 52 8.06 4.73 -1.82
N LEU A 53 7.67 4.14 -0.72
CA LEU A 53 7.40 4.87 0.52
C LEU A 53 8.69 5.54 1.08
N PRO A 54 8.60 6.73 1.69
CA PRO A 54 9.73 7.41 2.31
C PRO A 54 10.56 6.50 3.23
N ALA A 55 11.87 6.64 3.16
CA ALA A 55 12.87 5.88 3.90
C ALA A 55 12.94 4.37 3.60
N HIS A 56 12.11 3.83 2.69
CA HIS A 56 12.20 2.44 2.23
C HIS A 56 13.20 2.27 1.09
N ALA A 57 13.75 1.06 0.93
CA ALA A 57 14.71 0.70 -0.10
C ALA A 57 15.92 1.65 -0.18
N THR A 58 16.38 2.17 0.95
CA THR A 58 17.57 3.02 1.08
C THR A 58 18.48 2.49 2.20
N ARG A 59 18.48 3.12 3.35
CA ARG A 59 19.23 2.72 4.54
C ARG A 59 18.27 2.56 5.72
N PRO A 60 18.37 1.49 6.53
CA PRO A 60 17.50 1.30 7.71
C PRO A 60 17.47 2.51 8.65
N ARG A 61 18.60 3.24 8.77
CA ARG A 61 18.71 4.45 9.60
C ARG A 61 17.79 5.59 9.14
N ALA A 62 17.41 5.65 7.86
CA ALA A 62 16.48 6.67 7.36
C ALA A 62 15.11 6.57 8.05
N MET A 63 14.67 5.34 8.40
CA MET A 63 13.40 5.12 9.10
C MET A 63 13.39 5.59 10.55
N LEU A 64 14.54 5.92 11.15
CA LEU A 64 14.60 6.48 12.50
C LEU A 64 14.07 7.92 12.59
N HIS A 65 13.94 8.59 11.44
CA HIS A 65 13.48 9.97 11.33
C HIS A 65 12.18 10.11 10.54
N THR A 66 11.58 8.99 10.14
CA THR A 66 10.33 8.97 9.34
C THR A 66 9.15 8.81 10.27
N HIS A 67 8.08 9.55 10.00
CA HIS A 67 6.79 9.48 10.67
C HIS A 67 5.78 8.75 9.79
N TRP A 68 4.72 8.27 10.36
CA TRP A 68 3.65 7.58 9.60
C TRP A 68 2.93 8.55 8.64
N GLU A 69 2.86 9.83 9.00
CA GLU A 69 2.31 10.90 8.16
C GLU A 69 3.09 11.06 6.85
N ASP A 70 4.43 10.86 6.88
CA ASP A 70 5.26 10.91 5.67
C ASP A 70 4.87 9.82 4.67
N TRP A 71 4.53 8.63 5.17
CA TRP A 71 4.08 7.52 4.32
C TRP A 71 2.71 7.79 3.71
N LEU A 72 1.78 8.36 4.50
CA LEU A 72 0.47 8.74 4.00
C LEU A 72 0.57 9.87 2.99
N ALA A 73 1.35 10.92 3.27
CA ALA A 73 1.57 12.04 2.36
C ALA A 73 2.14 11.57 1.01
N ALA A 74 3.13 10.67 1.02
CA ALA A 74 3.64 10.09 -0.22
C ALA A 74 2.58 9.30 -1.01
N ALA A 75 1.67 8.60 -0.32
CA ALA A 75 0.56 7.90 -0.97
C ALA A 75 -0.47 8.90 -1.54
N GLU A 76 -0.72 10.02 -0.86
CA GLU A 76 -1.52 11.14 -1.36
C GLU A 76 -0.91 11.77 -2.59
N ASP A 77 0.42 12.01 -2.60
CA ASP A 77 1.13 12.50 -3.79
C ASP A 77 0.98 11.54 -4.97
N GLY A 78 1.12 10.23 -4.73
CA GLY A 78 0.90 9.20 -5.75
C GLY A 78 -0.54 9.16 -6.26
N TYR A 79 -1.52 9.34 -5.39
CA TYR A 79 -2.93 9.47 -5.73
C TYR A 79 -3.15 10.69 -6.64
N HIS A 80 -2.64 11.88 -6.27
CA HIS A 80 -2.77 13.11 -7.05
C HIS A 80 -2.07 13.04 -8.41
N LEU A 81 -0.93 12.35 -8.50
CA LEU A 81 -0.28 12.09 -9.78
C LEU A 81 -1.17 11.25 -10.71
N LEU A 82 -1.86 10.23 -10.16
CA LEU A 82 -2.75 9.40 -10.96
C LEU A 82 -4.04 10.12 -11.31
N GLU A 83 -4.73 10.75 -10.36
CA GLU A 83 -6.04 11.37 -10.59
C GLU A 83 -6.03 12.44 -11.67
N ASN A 84 -4.88 13.12 -11.87
CA ASN A 84 -4.71 14.11 -12.92
C ASN A 84 -4.49 13.49 -14.33
N ASN A 85 -4.27 12.17 -14.40
CA ASN A 85 -3.93 11.47 -15.64
C ASN A 85 -4.89 10.34 -16.00
N VAL A 86 -5.82 9.99 -15.09
CA VAL A 86 -6.79 8.92 -15.30
C VAL A 86 -8.18 9.36 -14.82
N ARG A 87 -9.22 8.60 -15.19
CA ARG A 87 -10.59 8.91 -14.75
C ARG A 87 -10.89 8.43 -13.34
N GLN A 88 -10.29 7.34 -12.92
CA GLN A 88 -10.57 6.66 -11.64
C GLN A 88 -9.30 6.07 -11.06
N VAL A 89 -9.15 6.12 -9.75
CA VAL A 89 -8.02 5.53 -9.04
C VAL A 89 -8.50 4.42 -8.11
N ILE A 90 -7.82 3.28 -8.18
CA ILE A 90 -7.95 2.15 -7.24
C ILE A 90 -6.61 2.01 -6.50
N VAL A 91 -6.67 1.75 -5.21
CA VAL A 91 -5.48 1.55 -4.38
C VAL A 91 -5.31 0.06 -4.05
N LEU A 92 -4.11 -0.45 -4.29
CA LEU A 92 -3.75 -1.83 -3.97
C LEU A 92 -2.54 -1.82 -3.02
N GLY A 93 -2.68 -2.35 -1.83
CA GLY A 93 -1.62 -2.30 -0.83
C GLY A 93 -1.35 -3.62 -0.14
N LEU A 94 -0.07 -3.90 0.12
CA LEU A 94 0.38 -5.06 0.87
C LEU A 94 0.82 -4.64 2.28
N SER A 95 0.34 -5.34 3.30
CA SER A 95 0.74 -5.14 4.70
C SER A 95 0.56 -3.67 5.14
N LEU A 96 1.62 -2.94 5.47
CA LEU A 96 1.59 -1.49 5.74
C LEU A 96 0.90 -0.72 4.61
N GLY A 97 1.20 -1.08 3.35
CA GLY A 97 0.57 -0.45 2.18
C GLY A 97 -0.94 -0.64 2.14
N GLY A 98 -1.45 -1.79 2.60
CA GLY A 98 -2.88 -2.02 2.72
C GLY A 98 -3.53 -1.12 3.78
N ALA A 99 -2.85 -0.90 4.91
CA ALA A 99 -3.33 0.00 5.96
C ALA A 99 -3.35 1.47 5.48
N ILE A 100 -2.30 1.90 4.75
CA ILE A 100 -2.26 3.23 4.12
C ILE A 100 -3.37 3.37 3.07
N GLY A 101 -3.60 2.34 2.25
CA GLY A 101 -4.66 2.34 1.24
C GLY A 101 -6.07 2.48 1.84
N LEU A 102 -6.36 1.78 2.93
CA LEU A 102 -7.62 1.91 3.66
C LEU A 102 -7.77 3.32 4.28
N LEU A 103 -6.69 3.86 4.85
CA LEU A 103 -6.71 5.20 5.42
C LEU A 103 -6.89 6.26 4.33
N LEU A 104 -6.22 6.13 3.18
CA LEU A 104 -6.39 7.01 2.03
C LEU A 104 -7.85 6.99 1.52
N ALA A 105 -8.46 5.81 1.43
CA ALA A 105 -9.84 5.65 1.00
C ALA A 105 -10.89 6.25 1.96
N SER A 106 -10.53 6.51 3.21
CA SER A 106 -11.40 7.22 4.16
C SER A 106 -11.45 8.72 3.92
N SER A 107 -10.54 9.28 3.10
CA SER A 107 -10.39 10.73 2.91
C SER A 107 -10.28 11.17 1.44
N ARG A 108 -10.06 10.25 0.50
CA ARG A 108 -9.90 10.54 -0.93
C ARG A 108 -10.92 9.75 -1.77
N PRO A 109 -11.36 10.31 -2.90
CA PRO A 109 -12.38 9.68 -3.75
C PRO A 109 -11.78 8.57 -4.64
N VAL A 110 -11.17 7.56 -4.02
CA VAL A 110 -10.79 6.34 -4.74
C VAL A 110 -12.04 5.50 -5.02
N VAL A 111 -12.02 4.69 -6.07
CA VAL A 111 -13.19 3.87 -6.44
C VAL A 111 -13.17 2.45 -5.86
N GLY A 112 -12.08 2.08 -5.21
CA GLY A 112 -11.96 0.81 -4.49
C GLY A 112 -10.59 0.59 -3.87
N VAL A 113 -10.50 -0.39 -2.97
CA VAL A 113 -9.26 -0.79 -2.30
C VAL A 113 -9.07 -2.30 -2.34
N VAL A 114 -7.88 -2.74 -2.70
CA VAL A 114 -7.41 -4.12 -2.49
C VAL A 114 -6.36 -4.10 -1.38
N ALA A 115 -6.70 -4.67 -0.22
CA ALA A 115 -5.83 -4.68 0.95
C ALA A 115 -5.38 -6.12 1.25
N MET A 116 -4.07 -6.38 1.10
CA MET A 116 -3.44 -7.68 1.17
C MET A 116 -2.64 -7.83 2.46
N SER A 117 -2.80 -8.93 3.20
CA SER A 117 -2.07 -9.22 4.45
C SER A 117 -2.01 -8.02 5.41
N THR A 118 -3.08 -7.23 5.46
CA THR A 118 -3.10 -5.94 6.16
C THR A 118 -3.21 -6.13 7.66
N PRO A 119 -2.32 -5.54 8.48
CA PRO A 119 -2.42 -5.60 9.92
C PRO A 119 -3.55 -4.68 10.44
N TYR A 120 -4.30 -5.18 11.40
CA TYR A 120 -5.22 -4.39 12.22
C TYR A 120 -4.50 -3.81 13.44
N GLU A 121 -3.58 -4.59 13.99
CA GLU A 121 -2.70 -4.19 15.08
C GLU A 121 -1.27 -4.69 14.84
N VAL A 122 -0.32 -4.06 15.51
CA VAL A 122 1.07 -4.56 15.48
C VAL A 122 1.11 -5.95 16.11
N PRO A 123 1.66 -6.96 15.41
CA PRO A 123 1.75 -8.31 15.96
C PRO A 123 2.41 -8.31 17.34
N PRO A 124 1.86 -9.05 18.31
CA PRO A 124 2.49 -9.16 19.61
C PRO A 124 3.83 -9.86 19.46
N GLN A 125 4.93 -9.11 19.59
CA GLN A 125 6.27 -9.69 19.67
C GLN A 125 6.35 -10.45 20.99
N PRO A 126 6.55 -11.79 21.02
CA PRO A 126 6.59 -12.55 22.27
C PRO A 126 7.63 -12.02 23.25
N ARG A 127 8.76 -11.51 22.74
CA ARG A 127 9.84 -10.85 23.51
C ARG A 127 9.47 -9.45 23.99
N LEU A 128 8.41 -8.85 23.42
CA LEU A 128 7.93 -7.51 23.77
C LEU A 128 6.63 -7.54 24.59
N ARG A 129 6.07 -8.74 24.92
CA ARG A 129 4.89 -8.85 25.80
C ARG A 129 5.09 -8.16 27.14
N PHE A 130 6.30 -8.22 27.70
CA PHE A 130 6.66 -7.48 28.90
C PHE A 130 6.84 -5.96 28.66
N LEU A 131 7.02 -5.54 27.40
CA LEU A 131 7.12 -4.13 27.00
C LEU A 131 5.77 -3.49 26.65
N LYS A 132 4.67 -4.23 26.52
CA LYS A 132 3.34 -3.61 26.31
C LYS A 132 2.95 -2.63 27.45
N ALA A 133 3.35 -2.93 28.68
CA ALA A 133 3.22 -2.01 29.82
C ALA A 133 4.25 -0.86 29.80
N LEU A 134 5.31 -0.99 28.98
CA LEU A 134 6.43 -0.09 28.82
C LEU A 134 6.46 0.63 27.46
N LEU A 135 5.37 0.66 26.67
CA LEU A 135 5.34 1.31 25.35
C LEU A 135 5.66 2.82 25.38
N GLN A 136 5.54 3.46 26.54
CA GLN A 136 6.04 4.83 26.76
C GLN A 136 7.59 4.88 26.82
N PRO A 137 8.30 3.96 27.50
CA PRO A 137 9.76 3.86 27.41
C PRO A 137 10.28 3.31 26.09
N LEU A 138 9.46 2.66 25.21
CA LEU A 138 9.95 2.13 23.93
C LEU A 138 10.44 3.25 23.00
N ALA A 139 9.78 4.41 23.01
CA ALA A 139 10.27 5.59 22.30
C ALA A 139 11.60 6.09 22.89
N LEU A 140 11.80 5.91 24.20
CA LEU A 140 13.06 6.23 24.89
C LEU A 140 14.09 5.12 24.67
N LEU A 141 13.67 3.85 24.71
CA LEU A 141 14.51 2.68 24.42
C LEU A 141 14.98 2.69 22.96
N GLY A 142 14.16 3.18 22.02
CA GLY A 142 14.55 3.36 20.61
C GLY A 142 15.70 4.35 20.40
N ARG A 143 15.99 5.21 21.39
CA ARG A 143 17.20 6.05 21.40
C ARG A 143 18.46 5.25 21.77
N VAL A 144 18.30 4.17 22.54
CA VAL A 144 19.40 3.32 23.01
C VAL A 144 19.53 2.08 22.12
N ILE A 145 18.42 1.47 21.71
CA ILE A 145 18.37 0.29 20.82
C ILE A 145 17.55 0.66 19.58
N PRO A 146 18.16 1.30 18.56
CA PRO A 146 17.42 1.80 17.41
C PRO A 146 16.94 0.69 16.47
N PHE A 147 17.53 -0.50 16.51
CA PHE A 147 17.23 -1.62 15.63
C PHE A 147 17.03 -2.92 16.42
N LEU A 148 16.02 -3.68 16.03
CA LEU A 148 15.84 -5.06 16.46
C LEU A 148 16.26 -6.00 15.33
N PRO A 149 16.83 -7.19 15.65
CA PRO A 149 17.03 -8.23 14.65
C PRO A 149 15.67 -8.59 14.02
N LYS A 150 15.63 -8.64 12.70
CA LYS A 150 14.47 -9.18 11.98
C LYS A 150 14.64 -10.71 11.94
N PRO A 151 13.65 -11.50 12.38
CA PRO A 151 13.75 -12.94 12.24
C PRO A 151 13.82 -13.29 10.75
N PRO A 152 14.48 -14.39 10.37
CA PRO A 152 14.43 -14.90 9.02
C PRO A 152 12.97 -15.02 8.56
N PRO A 153 12.68 -14.83 7.27
CA PRO A 153 11.33 -15.01 6.75
C PRO A 153 10.94 -16.49 6.84
N MET A 154 10.33 -16.86 7.96
CA MET A 154 10.01 -18.26 8.28
C MET A 154 8.72 -18.75 7.63
N ASP A 155 7.89 -17.85 7.13
CA ASP A 155 6.58 -18.15 6.56
C ASP A 155 6.53 -18.20 5.03
N TYR A 156 7.65 -17.90 4.34
CA TYR A 156 7.72 -18.06 2.89
C TYR A 156 7.59 -19.54 2.48
N ARG A 157 6.63 -19.80 1.59
CA ARG A 157 6.46 -21.10 0.93
C ARG A 157 7.44 -21.26 -0.22
N ASP A 158 7.82 -20.14 -0.87
CA ASP A 158 8.83 -20.10 -1.92
C ASP A 158 10.16 -19.56 -1.37
N ARG A 159 11.16 -20.43 -1.31
CA ARG A 159 12.51 -20.09 -0.83
C ARG A 159 13.26 -19.17 -1.78
N GLU A 160 12.99 -19.23 -3.07
CA GLU A 160 13.61 -18.36 -4.06
C GLU A 160 13.03 -16.93 -3.94
N ALA A 161 11.72 -16.82 -3.86
CA ALA A 161 11.05 -15.54 -3.55
C ALA A 161 11.59 -14.93 -2.27
N ALA A 162 11.79 -15.72 -1.20
CA ALA A 162 12.36 -15.25 0.06
C ALA A 162 13.79 -14.68 -0.08
N ARG A 163 14.64 -15.31 -0.90
CA ARG A 163 16.02 -14.85 -1.15
C ARG A 163 16.07 -13.57 -2.00
N ASN A 164 15.16 -13.45 -2.94
CA ASN A 164 15.10 -12.33 -3.88
C ASN A 164 14.30 -11.13 -3.35
N HIS A 165 13.60 -11.29 -2.22
CA HIS A 165 12.78 -10.24 -1.63
C HIS A 165 13.65 -9.13 -1.04
N LEU A 166 13.54 -7.93 -1.62
CA LEU A 166 14.26 -6.74 -1.14
C LEU A 166 13.61 -6.18 0.12
N THR A 167 14.22 -6.46 1.25
CA THR A 167 13.77 -5.98 2.56
C THR A 167 14.95 -5.66 3.47
N TYR A 168 14.76 -4.82 4.46
CA TYR A 168 15.81 -4.56 5.44
C TYR A 168 16.05 -5.77 6.34
N PRO A 169 17.33 -6.09 6.66
CA PRO A 169 17.67 -7.22 7.53
C PRO A 169 17.39 -6.92 9.01
N VAL A 170 17.05 -5.67 9.33
CA VAL A 170 16.74 -5.19 10.69
C VAL A 170 15.42 -4.48 10.72
N MET A 171 14.77 -4.46 11.88
CA MET A 171 13.53 -3.74 12.12
C MET A 171 13.83 -2.47 12.93
N PRO A 172 13.71 -1.26 12.37
CA PRO A 172 13.85 -0.02 13.11
C PRO A 172 12.74 0.10 14.16
N VAL A 173 13.08 0.33 15.43
CA VAL A 173 12.11 0.45 16.53
C VAL A 173 11.14 1.61 16.27
N ARG A 174 11.64 2.71 15.72
CA ARG A 174 10.80 3.84 15.31
C ARG A 174 9.72 3.42 14.31
N ALA A 175 10.08 2.63 13.31
CA ALA A 175 9.12 2.18 12.29
C ALA A 175 7.99 1.33 12.89
N ILE A 176 8.26 0.51 13.93
CA ILE A 176 7.23 -0.23 14.65
C ILE A 176 6.27 0.74 15.35
N THR A 177 6.78 1.74 16.04
CA THR A 177 5.95 2.72 16.78
C THR A 177 5.13 3.58 15.82
N GLU A 178 5.69 4.00 14.70
CA GLU A 178 4.95 4.77 13.69
C GLU A 178 3.90 3.90 12.99
N THR A 179 4.20 2.64 12.71
CA THR A 179 3.17 1.69 12.22
C THR A 179 2.04 1.55 13.23
N ALA A 180 2.32 1.41 14.52
CA ALA A 180 1.28 1.30 15.55
C ALA A 180 0.38 2.54 15.59
N ARG A 181 0.94 3.76 15.40
CA ARG A 181 0.19 5.02 15.30
C ARG A 181 -0.71 5.05 14.06
N LEU A 182 -0.15 4.73 12.90
CA LEU A 182 -0.91 4.63 11.65
C LEU A 182 -2.09 3.66 11.79
N LEU A 183 -1.85 2.47 12.34
CA LEU A 183 -2.90 1.47 12.55
C LEU A 183 -3.98 1.94 13.53
N ALA A 184 -3.62 2.74 14.55
CA ALA A 184 -4.59 3.32 15.46
C ALA A 184 -5.51 4.32 14.72
N VAL A 185 -4.93 5.17 13.87
CA VAL A 185 -5.70 6.13 13.04
C VAL A 185 -6.56 5.39 12.01
N MET A 186 -5.98 4.39 11.33
CA MET A 186 -6.73 3.55 10.37
C MET A 186 -7.96 2.92 11.03
N ARG A 187 -7.79 2.26 12.19
CA ARG A 187 -8.91 1.64 12.92
C ARG A 187 -10.03 2.62 13.25
N ALA A 188 -9.67 3.82 13.71
CA ALA A 188 -10.65 4.86 14.03
C ALA A 188 -11.46 5.31 12.80
N ARG A 189 -10.94 5.10 11.60
CA ARG A 189 -11.55 5.57 10.34
C ARG A 189 -12.09 4.44 9.45
N LEU A 190 -12.00 3.16 9.85
CA LEU A 190 -12.50 2.04 9.03
C LEU A 190 -13.99 2.17 8.69
N ALA A 191 -14.81 2.70 9.61
CA ALA A 191 -16.22 2.94 9.37
C ALA A 191 -16.50 4.04 8.31
N GLU A 192 -15.51 4.89 8.00
CA GLU A 192 -15.58 5.92 6.97
C GLU A 192 -15.25 5.38 5.58
N VAL A 193 -14.60 4.22 5.48
CA VAL A 193 -14.30 3.56 4.20
C VAL A 193 -15.59 2.98 3.63
N ARG A 194 -16.20 3.66 2.67
CA ARG A 194 -17.49 3.32 2.05
C ARG A 194 -17.36 2.72 0.66
N VAL A 195 -16.18 2.85 0.02
CA VAL A 195 -15.90 2.30 -1.31
C VAL A 195 -15.80 0.77 -1.25
N PRO A 196 -15.93 0.07 -2.38
CA PRO A 196 -15.67 -1.37 -2.48
C PRO A 196 -14.29 -1.76 -1.92
N VAL A 197 -14.22 -2.85 -1.15
CA VAL A 197 -12.98 -3.35 -0.57
C VAL A 197 -12.84 -4.85 -0.79
N LEU A 198 -11.69 -5.27 -1.34
CA LEU A 198 -11.24 -6.65 -1.36
C LEU A 198 -10.10 -6.83 -0.34
N LEU A 199 -10.35 -7.61 0.70
CA LEU A 199 -9.31 -8.08 1.62
C LEU A 199 -8.79 -9.43 1.14
N MET A 200 -7.48 -9.59 1.06
CA MET A 200 -6.84 -10.88 0.78
C MET A 200 -5.86 -11.21 1.90
N HIS A 201 -5.93 -12.41 2.42
CA HIS A 201 -5.07 -12.84 3.54
C HIS A 201 -4.79 -14.34 3.47
N SER A 202 -3.53 -14.73 3.75
CA SER A 202 -3.20 -16.15 3.88
C SER A 202 -3.61 -16.67 5.25
N ILE A 203 -4.22 -17.86 5.29
CA ILE A 203 -4.50 -18.57 6.56
C ILE A 203 -3.21 -18.99 7.28
N HIS A 204 -2.08 -19.00 6.57
CA HIS A 204 -0.76 -19.37 7.07
C HIS A 204 0.18 -18.17 7.27
N ASP A 205 -0.35 -16.95 7.25
CA ASP A 205 0.45 -15.73 7.48
C ASP A 205 1.07 -15.74 8.88
N GLY A 206 2.39 -15.91 8.95
CA GLY A 206 3.17 -15.92 10.19
C GLY A 206 3.61 -14.52 10.63
N GLY A 207 3.49 -13.52 9.76
CA GLY A 207 3.82 -12.12 10.04
C GLY A 207 2.65 -11.34 10.64
N VAL A 208 1.46 -11.52 10.09
CA VAL A 208 0.22 -10.87 10.52
C VAL A 208 -0.87 -11.93 10.67
N SER A 209 -1.38 -12.11 11.89
CA SER A 209 -2.42 -13.12 12.16
C SER A 209 -3.65 -12.91 11.26
N PRO A 210 -4.22 -13.99 10.67
CA PRO A 210 -5.45 -13.93 9.88
C PRO A 210 -6.64 -13.27 10.60
N ALA A 211 -6.65 -13.25 11.93
CA ALA A 211 -7.66 -12.54 12.73
C ALA A 211 -7.70 -11.03 12.41
N ASN A 212 -6.58 -10.43 11.98
CA ASN A 212 -6.53 -9.02 11.60
C ASN A 212 -7.44 -8.71 10.42
N ALA A 213 -7.48 -9.58 9.40
CA ALA A 213 -8.35 -9.42 8.24
C ALA A 213 -9.83 -9.47 8.64
N ARG A 214 -10.21 -10.34 9.59
CA ARG A 214 -11.58 -10.40 10.12
C ARG A 214 -11.95 -9.12 10.86
N SER A 215 -11.07 -8.63 11.74
CA SER A 215 -11.29 -7.39 12.49
C SER A 215 -11.43 -6.18 11.56
N ILE A 216 -10.65 -6.09 10.48
CA ILE A 216 -10.81 -5.05 9.46
C ILE A 216 -12.16 -5.21 8.76
N TYR A 217 -12.47 -6.43 8.27
CA TYR A 217 -13.70 -6.71 7.56
C TYR A 217 -14.94 -6.30 8.34
N GLU A 218 -14.99 -6.63 9.64
CA GLU A 218 -16.14 -6.33 10.51
C GLU A 218 -16.36 -4.83 10.68
N GLN A 219 -15.28 -4.03 10.74
CA GLN A 219 -15.34 -2.58 11.02
C GLN A 219 -15.43 -1.71 9.77
N LEU A 220 -15.18 -2.25 8.57
CA LEU A 220 -15.35 -1.51 7.33
C LEU A 220 -16.79 -1.03 7.16
N GLY A 221 -16.96 0.27 6.86
CA GLY A 221 -18.24 0.88 6.54
C GLY A 221 -18.76 0.57 5.14
N SER A 222 -17.98 -0.09 4.30
CA SER A 222 -18.36 -0.49 2.95
C SER A 222 -19.46 -1.54 2.94
N ALA A 223 -20.47 -1.35 2.11
CA ALA A 223 -21.48 -2.35 1.81
C ALA A 223 -20.98 -3.43 0.81
N GLN A 224 -19.97 -3.08 0.00
CA GLN A 224 -19.32 -3.97 -0.97
C GLN A 224 -17.94 -4.37 -0.45
N LYS A 225 -17.90 -5.30 0.48
CA LYS A 225 -16.65 -5.84 1.04
C LYS A 225 -16.57 -7.36 0.88
N GLN A 226 -15.39 -7.81 0.50
CA GLN A 226 -15.09 -9.22 0.29
C GLN A 226 -13.81 -9.59 1.05
N LEU A 227 -13.76 -10.80 1.62
CA LEU A 227 -12.58 -11.38 2.24
C LEU A 227 -12.24 -12.69 1.53
N LEU A 228 -11.07 -12.73 0.88
CA LEU A 228 -10.53 -13.88 0.18
C LEU A 228 -9.40 -14.50 1.01
N TRP A 229 -9.56 -15.76 1.38
CA TRP A 229 -8.54 -16.55 2.04
C TRP A 229 -7.65 -17.27 1.04
N LEU A 230 -6.34 -17.29 1.31
CA LEU A 230 -5.34 -17.98 0.51
C LEU A 230 -4.67 -19.08 1.36
N GLU A 231 -4.53 -20.27 0.80
CA GLU A 231 -3.97 -21.41 1.53
C GLU A 231 -2.48 -21.64 1.25
N ASN A 232 -2.04 -21.39 0.02
CA ASN A 232 -0.67 -21.67 -0.40
C ASN A 232 0.17 -20.38 -0.46
N SER A 233 0.25 -19.68 0.66
CA SER A 233 1.03 -18.44 0.76
C SER A 233 1.46 -18.18 2.19
N GLY A 234 2.52 -17.40 2.39
CA GLY A 234 2.86 -16.72 3.63
C GLY A 234 2.36 -15.29 3.64
N HIS A 235 3.14 -14.37 4.22
CA HIS A 235 2.78 -12.96 4.38
C HIS A 235 2.80 -12.16 3.08
N VAL A 236 3.81 -12.37 2.21
CA VAL A 236 4.03 -11.55 1.00
C VAL A 236 3.32 -12.17 -0.19
N LEU A 237 1.99 -12.05 -0.23
CA LEU A 237 1.09 -12.71 -1.17
C LEU A 237 1.47 -12.52 -2.65
N THR A 238 2.07 -11.40 -2.98
CA THR A 238 2.37 -10.98 -4.36
C THR A 238 3.58 -11.69 -4.98
N VAL A 239 4.38 -12.40 -4.19
CA VAL A 239 5.57 -13.12 -4.66
C VAL A 239 5.56 -14.61 -4.28
N GLU A 240 4.56 -15.04 -3.53
CA GLU A 240 4.35 -16.40 -3.05
C GLU A 240 3.68 -17.30 -4.10
N PRO A 241 3.64 -18.63 -3.94
CA PRO A 241 3.02 -19.52 -4.92
C PRO A 241 1.59 -19.18 -5.30
N ALA A 242 0.82 -18.57 -4.39
CA ALA A 242 -0.53 -18.11 -4.67
C ALA A 242 -0.60 -16.77 -5.45
N HIS A 243 0.54 -16.16 -5.84
CA HIS A 243 0.57 -14.83 -6.48
C HIS A 243 -0.33 -14.72 -7.71
N ARG A 244 -0.44 -15.81 -8.51
CA ARG A 244 -1.32 -15.79 -9.69
C ARG A 244 -2.78 -15.59 -9.30
N GLN A 245 -3.27 -16.31 -8.29
CA GLN A 245 -4.62 -16.14 -7.75
C GLN A 245 -4.83 -14.72 -7.19
N VAL A 246 -3.80 -14.16 -6.53
CA VAL A 246 -3.81 -12.77 -6.03
C VAL A 246 -3.96 -11.78 -7.18
N TYR A 247 -3.18 -11.95 -8.26
CA TYR A 247 -3.22 -11.06 -9.42
C TYR A 247 -4.56 -11.12 -10.15
N GLU A 248 -5.07 -12.32 -10.39
CA GLU A 248 -6.37 -12.55 -11.03
C GLU A 248 -7.51 -11.95 -10.20
N SER A 249 -7.49 -12.16 -8.87
CA SER A 249 -8.51 -11.60 -7.97
C SER A 249 -8.44 -10.06 -7.90
N ALA A 250 -7.23 -9.50 -7.86
CA ALA A 250 -7.03 -8.06 -7.85
C ALA A 250 -7.48 -7.42 -9.18
N ALA A 251 -7.11 -8.02 -10.33
CA ALA A 251 -7.53 -7.54 -11.64
C ALA A 251 -9.05 -7.63 -11.82
N GLY A 252 -9.66 -8.76 -11.46
CA GLY A 252 -11.12 -8.91 -11.51
C GLY A 252 -11.86 -7.91 -10.62
N PHE A 253 -11.26 -7.54 -9.46
CA PHE A 253 -11.79 -6.46 -8.63
C PHE A 253 -11.66 -5.10 -9.33
N VAL A 254 -10.49 -4.79 -9.90
CA VAL A 254 -10.26 -3.54 -10.65
C VAL A 254 -11.27 -3.42 -11.81
N GLU A 255 -11.42 -4.46 -12.61
CA GLU A 255 -12.35 -4.49 -13.76
C GLU A 255 -13.81 -4.33 -13.32
N ARG A 256 -14.21 -4.97 -12.24
CA ARG A 256 -15.58 -4.92 -11.71
C ARG A 256 -15.99 -3.54 -11.23
N TRP A 257 -15.09 -2.82 -10.56
CA TRP A 257 -15.40 -1.55 -9.89
C TRP A 257 -14.94 -0.33 -10.69
N SER A 258 -14.25 -0.53 -11.81
CA SER A 258 -14.00 0.52 -12.78
C SER A 258 -15.24 0.73 -13.65
N GLN A 259 -15.72 1.96 -13.75
CA GLN A 259 -16.82 2.25 -14.69
C GLN A 259 -16.31 2.11 -16.13
N PRO A 260 -17.04 1.45 -17.03
CA PRO A 260 -16.72 1.49 -18.45
C PRO A 260 -16.65 2.94 -18.92
N ALA A 261 -15.80 3.22 -19.91
CA ALA A 261 -15.82 4.50 -20.59
C ALA A 261 -17.28 4.82 -20.96
N ARG A 262 -17.79 5.98 -20.55
CA ARG A 262 -19.03 6.47 -21.13
C ARG A 262 -18.76 6.61 -22.62
N GLU A 263 -19.25 5.67 -23.43
CA GLU A 263 -19.38 5.85 -24.85
C GLU A 263 -20.30 7.07 -25.05
N GLY A 264 -19.73 8.18 -25.53
CA GLY A 264 -20.49 9.38 -25.85
C GLY A 264 -20.13 10.61 -25.02
N LEU A 265 -18.88 11.05 -25.06
CA LEU A 265 -18.60 12.48 -25.14
C LEU A 265 -18.25 12.72 -26.60
N GLY A 266 -19.19 13.34 -27.31
CA GLY A 266 -19.05 13.74 -28.69
C GLY A 266 -17.73 14.46 -28.95
N GLU A 267 -17.34 14.43 -30.20
CA GLU A 267 -16.18 15.14 -30.74
C GLU A 267 -16.02 16.52 -30.09
N PRO A 268 -14.80 16.94 -29.79
CA PRO A 268 -14.58 18.29 -29.26
C PRO A 268 -15.20 19.29 -30.25
N ASP A 269 -16.13 20.09 -29.75
CA ASP A 269 -16.67 21.24 -30.46
C ASP A 269 -15.49 22.14 -30.86
N GLU A 270 -15.15 22.12 -32.15
CA GLU A 270 -14.10 22.96 -32.73
C GLU A 270 -14.42 24.46 -32.63
N GLY A 271 -15.51 24.86 -31.93
CA GLY A 271 -16.01 26.23 -31.84
C GLY A 271 -15.49 27.11 -30.71
N ALA A 272 -14.69 26.61 -29.75
CA ALA A 272 -14.22 27.43 -28.63
C ALA A 272 -12.79 27.93 -28.81
N ALA A 273 -12.55 28.66 -29.90
CA ALA A 273 -11.37 29.53 -30.06
C ALA A 273 -11.42 30.69 -29.05
N THR A 274 -10.24 30.93 -28.43
CA THR A 274 -9.81 32.19 -27.81
C THR A 274 -10.48 32.66 -26.51
N ARG A 275 -9.90 32.23 -25.38
CA ARG A 275 -9.84 33.10 -24.17
C ARG A 275 -8.42 33.61 -23.97
N PRO A 276 -8.19 34.94 -23.86
CA PRO A 276 -6.84 35.52 -23.69
C PRO A 276 -6.30 35.23 -22.28
N ARG A 277 -5.04 34.80 -22.20
CA ARG A 277 -4.28 34.65 -20.93
C ARG A 277 -4.23 36.00 -20.21
N ARG A 278 -4.79 36.11 -19.04
CA ARG A 278 -4.55 37.23 -18.11
C ARG A 278 -3.10 37.15 -17.64
N ARG A 279 -2.30 38.12 -18.04
CA ARG A 279 -0.96 38.39 -17.46
C ARG A 279 -1.18 38.81 -15.99
N ALA A 280 -0.57 38.06 -15.06
CA ALA A 280 -0.39 38.55 -13.70
C ALA A 280 0.67 39.67 -13.72
N SER A 281 0.26 40.89 -13.38
CA SER A 281 1.19 42.02 -13.14
C SER A 281 1.81 41.83 -11.76
N LEU A 282 3.10 41.60 -11.71
CA LEU A 282 3.93 41.80 -10.52
C LEU A 282 3.97 43.30 -10.24
N GLY A 283 3.25 43.75 -9.20
CA GLY A 283 3.39 45.08 -8.60
C GLY A 283 4.54 45.09 -7.59
N ARG A 284 5.31 46.12 -7.61
CA ARG A 284 6.48 46.44 -6.77
C ARG A 284 6.10 46.52 -5.28
#